data_3a86219f408199f30a3ba261f9c66851
#
_entry.id   3a86219f408199f30a3ba261f9c66851
#
_cell.length_a   1.000
_cell.length_b   1.000
_cell.length_c   1.000
_cell.angle_alpha   90.00
_cell.angle_beta   90.00
_cell.angle_gamma   90.00
#
_symmetry.space_group_name_H-M   'P 1'
#
loop_
_entity.id
_entity.type
_entity.pdbx_description
1 polymer ?
#
loop_
_entity_poly.entity_id
_entity_poly.type
_entity_poly.pdbx_seq_one_letter_code
_entity_poly.pdbx_strand_id
1 'polypeptide(L)'
;MDRGGYHGKVLRVDLTTGEVSTEALDESLARDFVGGRGLGSAILWDELPPRTDPLSTQNKLILATGPLNGSGAAMSSRYEIVTKSPLTNTILSANSGGRFPIALKRTGFDVLFLEGAASKPCYLWVDDGTAELRDASELWGLDTHQTTERLLEATSPQASVACIGPAGERGVLYASVMNEMDRAAGRGGAGCVMGSKNLKAIVVQGSYKTAVADAEGFQEARKTALTMISEAPLTKNALKEYGTAVLVNIINQFGALPTRNFQEGYFPDADSV
;
A
#
# COMPACT_ATOMS: atom_id res chain seq x y z
N MET A 1 4.16 17.48 15.92
CA MET A 1 5.43 16.71 15.85
C MET A 1 6.52 17.58 15.23
N ASP A 2 7.42 18.12 16.03
CA ASP A 2 8.56 18.93 15.52
C ASP A 2 9.72 18.10 14.94
N ARG A 3 9.55 16.79 14.79
CA ARG A 3 10.65 15.87 14.42
C ARG A 3 10.74 15.54 12.92
N GLY A 4 9.88 16.09 12.09
CA GLY A 4 9.82 15.73 10.66
C GLY A 4 9.32 14.32 10.40
N GLY A 5 9.10 13.99 9.13
CA GLY A 5 8.69 12.65 8.69
C GLY A 5 7.20 12.33 8.83
N TYR A 6 6.44 13.06 9.62
CA TYR A 6 5.01 12.82 9.85
C TYR A 6 4.18 14.08 9.66
N HIS A 7 2.93 13.88 9.23
CA HIS A 7 1.89 14.91 9.26
C HIS A 7 1.14 14.91 10.60
N GLY A 8 1.29 13.85 11.39
CA GLY A 8 0.65 13.69 12.68
C GLY A 8 -0.86 13.45 12.60
N LYS A 9 -1.36 12.88 11.50
CA LYS A 9 -2.80 12.73 11.24
C LYS A 9 -3.16 11.34 10.75
N VAL A 10 -4.27 10.82 11.27
CA VAL A 10 -4.96 9.61 10.83
C VAL A 10 -6.30 10.04 10.22
N LEU A 11 -6.58 9.60 8.99
CA LEU A 11 -7.90 9.69 8.38
C LEU A 11 -8.70 8.47 8.77
N ARG A 12 -9.86 8.66 9.42
CA ARG A 12 -10.83 7.59 9.73
C ARG A 12 -12.04 7.69 8.83
N VAL A 13 -12.45 6.54 8.31
CA VAL A 13 -13.62 6.42 7.44
C VAL A 13 -14.46 5.22 7.89
N ASP A 14 -15.68 5.48 8.32
CA ASP A 14 -16.69 4.45 8.52
C ASP A 14 -17.51 4.28 7.23
N LEU A 15 -17.28 3.17 6.55
CA LEU A 15 -17.94 2.85 5.29
C LEU A 15 -19.45 2.57 5.45
N THR A 16 -19.91 2.23 6.67
CA THR A 16 -21.32 1.95 6.94
C THR A 16 -22.13 3.23 7.02
N THR A 17 -21.62 4.22 7.73
CA THR A 17 -22.29 5.52 7.95
C THR A 17 -21.91 6.56 6.91
N GLY A 18 -20.75 6.39 6.24
CA GLY A 18 -20.15 7.39 5.37
C GLY A 18 -19.43 8.49 6.13
N GLU A 19 -19.28 8.36 7.45
CA GLU A 19 -18.58 9.35 8.27
C GLU A 19 -17.09 9.37 7.96
N VAL A 20 -16.55 10.58 7.80
CA VAL A 20 -15.13 10.84 7.58
C VAL A 20 -14.62 11.78 8.67
N SER A 21 -13.61 11.38 9.40
CA SER A 21 -13.03 12.18 10.47
C SER A 21 -11.50 12.16 10.44
N THR A 22 -10.90 13.12 11.11
CA THR A 22 -9.44 13.23 11.25
C THR A 22 -9.07 13.20 12.72
N GLU A 23 -8.11 12.33 13.07
CA GLU A 23 -7.56 12.23 14.42
C GLU A 23 -6.07 12.60 14.42
N ALA A 24 -5.59 13.00 15.60
CA ALA A 24 -4.16 13.13 15.81
C ALA A 24 -3.50 11.73 15.87
N LEU A 25 -2.40 11.55 15.15
CA LEU A 25 -1.56 10.36 15.31
C LEU A 25 -0.82 10.45 16.65
N ASP A 26 -0.96 9.43 17.49
CA ASP A 26 -0.26 9.35 18.77
C ASP A 26 1.27 9.35 18.53
N GLU A 27 1.96 10.30 19.17
CA GLU A 27 3.41 10.45 19.05
C GLU A 27 4.19 9.26 19.63
N SER A 28 3.67 8.60 20.65
CA SER A 28 4.29 7.42 21.23
C SER A 28 4.21 6.23 20.28
N LEU A 29 3.06 6.01 19.65
CA LEU A 29 2.90 4.99 18.60
C LEU A 29 3.83 5.24 17.42
N ALA A 30 3.90 6.50 16.94
CA ALA A 30 4.78 6.86 15.83
C ALA A 30 6.26 6.65 16.17
N ARG A 31 6.68 6.93 17.41
CA ARG A 31 8.05 6.72 17.88
C ARG A 31 8.38 5.23 18.04
N ASP A 32 7.49 4.46 18.64
CA ASP A 32 7.77 3.08 19.04
C ASP A 32 7.62 2.10 17.85
N PHE A 33 6.73 2.40 16.91
CA PHE A 33 6.43 1.56 15.74
C PHE A 33 6.87 2.16 14.39
N VAL A 34 7.37 3.38 14.36
CA VAL A 34 7.94 4.10 13.21
C VAL A 34 6.92 4.40 12.11
N GLY A 35 6.28 3.40 11.51
CA GLY A 35 5.34 3.58 10.40
C GLY A 35 5.02 2.27 9.69
N GLY A 36 4.29 2.35 8.58
CA GLY A 36 3.97 1.20 7.74
C GLY A 36 3.43 0.02 8.53
N ARG A 37 4.10 -1.13 8.41
CA ARG A 37 3.72 -2.38 9.09
C ARG A 37 3.64 -2.24 10.59
N GLY A 38 4.65 -1.64 11.22
CA GLY A 38 4.70 -1.52 12.67
C GLY A 38 3.52 -0.72 13.20
N LEU A 39 3.34 0.48 12.71
CA LEU A 39 2.26 1.38 13.12
C LEU A 39 0.87 0.79 12.81
N GLY A 40 0.67 0.29 11.59
CA GLY A 40 -0.61 -0.32 11.21
C GLY A 40 -0.95 -1.55 12.05
N SER A 41 0.05 -2.37 12.42
CA SER A 41 -0.14 -3.54 13.28
C SER A 41 -0.49 -3.17 14.71
N ALA A 42 0.14 -2.13 15.26
CA ALA A 42 -0.16 -1.65 16.61
C ALA A 42 -1.61 -1.13 16.68
N ILE A 43 -2.02 -0.30 15.72
CA ILE A 43 -3.39 0.21 15.65
C ILE A 43 -4.40 -0.95 15.49
N LEU A 44 -4.11 -1.92 14.60
CA LEU A 44 -4.99 -3.06 14.41
C LEU A 44 -5.12 -3.91 15.67
N TRP A 45 -4.02 -4.11 16.40
CA TRP A 45 -4.01 -4.88 17.66
C TRP A 45 -4.90 -4.27 18.73
N ASP A 46 -4.86 -2.95 18.85
CA ASP A 46 -5.62 -2.24 19.88
C ASP A 46 -7.11 -2.15 19.53
N GLU A 47 -7.46 -2.08 18.25
CA GLU A 47 -8.83 -1.78 17.83
C GLU A 47 -9.62 -2.98 17.29
N LEU A 48 -8.96 -4.10 16.99
CA LEU A 48 -9.64 -5.27 16.45
C LEU A 48 -10.02 -6.24 17.57
N PRO A 49 -11.33 -6.48 17.84
CA PRO A 49 -11.75 -7.46 18.83
C PRO A 49 -11.19 -8.86 18.54
N PRO A 50 -10.84 -9.63 19.57
CA PRO A 50 -10.41 -11.02 19.41
C PRO A 50 -11.46 -11.85 18.65
N ARG A 51 -10.99 -12.78 17.81
CA ARG A 51 -11.83 -13.70 17.02
C ARG A 51 -12.76 -13.04 15.99
N THR A 52 -12.53 -11.77 15.65
CA THR A 52 -13.24 -11.08 14.54
C THR A 52 -13.15 -11.92 13.27
N ASP A 53 -14.27 -12.11 12.58
CA ASP A 53 -14.28 -12.68 11.23
C ASP A 53 -13.61 -11.68 10.27
N PRO A 54 -12.59 -12.11 9.50
CA PRO A 54 -11.86 -11.22 8.59
C PRO A 54 -12.70 -10.60 7.48
N LEU A 55 -13.85 -11.15 7.14
CA LEU A 55 -14.75 -10.59 6.12
C LEU A 55 -15.96 -9.83 6.71
N SER A 56 -16.03 -9.76 8.05
CA SER A 56 -17.09 -8.98 8.73
C SER A 56 -16.84 -7.47 8.66
N THR A 57 -17.90 -6.71 8.93
CA THR A 57 -17.83 -5.24 9.04
C THR A 57 -16.90 -4.77 10.18
N GLN A 58 -16.66 -5.62 11.19
CA GLN A 58 -15.79 -5.32 12.32
C GLN A 58 -14.30 -5.32 11.95
N ASN A 59 -13.91 -6.05 10.88
CA ASN A 59 -12.51 -6.04 10.44
C ASN A 59 -12.12 -4.65 9.98
N LYS A 60 -10.87 -4.28 10.23
CA LYS A 60 -10.29 -3.00 9.88
C LYS A 60 -9.39 -3.15 8.65
N LEU A 61 -9.32 -2.10 7.84
CA LEU A 61 -8.40 -2.00 6.71
C LEU A 61 -7.57 -0.73 6.91
N ILE A 62 -6.28 -0.89 7.14
CA ILE A 62 -5.38 0.20 7.51
C ILE A 62 -4.32 0.36 6.42
N LEU A 63 -4.21 1.54 5.82
CA LEU A 63 -3.11 1.87 4.93
C LEU A 63 -2.17 2.83 5.66
N ALA A 64 -0.92 2.41 5.85
CA ALA A 64 0.06 3.20 6.59
C ALA A 64 1.32 3.48 5.77
N THR A 65 1.80 4.71 5.84
CA THR A 65 3.07 5.15 5.25
C THR A 65 4.16 5.23 6.32
N GLY A 66 5.40 5.40 5.88
CA GLY A 66 6.54 5.61 6.78
C GLY A 66 7.01 7.07 6.80
N PRO A 67 7.91 7.45 7.72
CA PRO A 67 8.39 8.82 7.86
C PRO A 67 9.20 9.31 6.65
N LEU A 68 9.79 8.43 5.87
CA LEU A 68 10.58 8.79 4.69
C LEU A 68 9.74 8.95 3.42
N ASN A 69 8.46 8.52 3.42
CA ASN A 69 7.58 8.70 2.27
C ASN A 69 7.40 10.19 1.95
N GLY A 70 7.56 10.56 0.69
CA GLY A 70 7.39 11.94 0.24
C GLY A 70 8.53 12.90 0.60
N SER A 71 9.54 12.47 1.38
CA SER A 71 10.71 13.29 1.76
C SER A 71 11.74 13.45 0.64
N GLY A 72 11.70 12.58 -0.37
CA GLY A 72 12.72 12.48 -1.41
C GLY A 72 13.89 11.57 -1.05
N ALA A 73 13.83 10.83 0.06
CA ALA A 73 14.79 9.79 0.37
C ALA A 73 14.78 8.70 -0.70
N ALA A 74 15.96 8.15 -1.02
CA ALA A 74 16.06 7.07 -1.98
C ALA A 74 15.30 5.83 -1.50
N MET A 75 14.63 5.11 -2.43
CA MET A 75 13.96 3.83 -2.19
C MET A 75 12.88 3.85 -1.09
N SER A 76 12.32 5.02 -0.76
CA SER A 76 11.37 5.21 0.34
C SER A 76 9.90 5.12 -0.05
N SER A 77 9.58 4.72 -1.29
CA SER A 77 8.21 4.67 -1.77
C SER A 77 7.56 3.31 -1.52
N ARG A 78 7.11 3.08 -0.28
CA ARG A 78 6.32 1.89 0.11
C ARG A 78 5.19 2.29 1.04
N TYR A 79 4.05 1.60 0.93
CA TYR A 79 2.98 1.62 1.93
C TYR A 79 2.61 0.18 2.32
N GLU A 80 2.01 0.05 3.47
CA GLU A 80 1.53 -1.23 3.98
C GLU A 80 0.01 -1.19 4.09
N ILE A 81 -0.61 -2.28 3.69
CA ILE A 81 -2.02 -2.57 4.00
C ILE A 81 -2.02 -3.57 5.14
N VAL A 82 -2.59 -3.16 6.27
CA VAL A 82 -2.68 -4.01 7.46
C VAL A 82 -4.15 -4.29 7.77
N THR A 83 -4.47 -5.57 8.00
CA THR A 83 -5.82 -6.05 8.28
C THR A 83 -5.76 -7.46 8.87
N LYS A 84 -6.89 -8.03 9.27
CA LYS A 84 -6.98 -9.47 9.51
C LYS A 84 -7.17 -10.20 8.18
N SER A 85 -6.32 -11.18 7.90
CA SER A 85 -6.29 -11.94 6.65
C SER A 85 -7.45 -12.94 6.55
N PRO A 86 -8.24 -12.95 5.47
CA PRO A 86 -9.22 -14.00 5.22
C PRO A 86 -8.57 -15.32 4.80
N LEU A 87 -7.33 -15.30 4.31
CA LEU A 87 -6.59 -16.48 3.88
C LEU A 87 -5.98 -17.25 5.05
N THR A 88 -5.42 -16.54 6.04
CA THR A 88 -4.66 -17.16 7.14
C THR A 88 -5.34 -17.02 8.50
N ASN A 89 -6.38 -16.19 8.60
CA ASN A 89 -7.07 -15.82 9.85
C ASN A 89 -6.16 -15.19 10.92
N THR A 90 -5.00 -14.69 10.52
CA THR A 90 -4.04 -13.96 11.35
C THR A 90 -3.87 -12.53 10.86
N ILE A 91 -2.99 -11.77 11.50
CA ILE A 91 -2.62 -10.44 11.00
C ILE A 91 -1.97 -10.55 9.62
N LEU A 92 -2.37 -9.64 8.73
CA LEU A 92 -1.80 -9.45 7.42
C LEU A 92 -1.07 -8.11 7.38
N SER A 93 0.12 -8.11 6.77
CA SER A 93 0.75 -6.91 6.25
C SER A 93 1.19 -7.17 4.82
N ALA A 94 0.57 -6.50 3.87
CA ALA A 94 0.92 -6.56 2.46
C ALA A 94 1.40 -5.20 1.98
N ASN A 95 2.56 -5.14 1.31
CA ASN A 95 3.10 -3.88 0.84
C ASN A 95 3.13 -3.75 -0.67
N SER A 96 3.09 -2.51 -1.13
CA SER A 96 3.35 -2.17 -2.52
C SER A 96 4.18 -0.88 -2.63
N GLY A 97 4.81 -0.70 -3.76
CA GLY A 97 5.63 0.48 -4.08
C GLY A 97 4.96 1.39 -5.10
N GLY A 98 5.76 2.15 -5.85
CA GLY A 98 5.30 3.01 -6.93
C GLY A 98 5.03 4.45 -6.51
N ARG A 99 4.11 5.12 -7.18
CA ARG A 99 3.75 6.54 -6.91
C ARG A 99 2.70 6.67 -5.82
N PHE A 100 1.82 5.69 -5.67
CA PHE A 100 0.71 5.70 -4.72
C PHE A 100 1.16 5.99 -3.28
N PRO A 101 2.23 5.39 -2.72
CA PRO A 101 2.68 5.70 -1.36
C PRO A 101 3.08 7.16 -1.15
N ILE A 102 3.68 7.78 -2.17
CA ILE A 102 4.07 9.19 -2.14
C ILE A 102 2.83 10.08 -2.24
N ALA A 103 1.90 9.75 -3.15
CA ALA A 103 0.64 10.47 -3.30
C ALA A 103 -0.20 10.38 -2.01
N LEU A 104 -0.29 9.17 -1.42
CA LEU A 104 -0.94 8.95 -0.13
C LEU A 104 -0.35 9.84 0.97
N LYS A 105 0.97 9.87 1.12
CA LYS A 105 1.63 10.75 2.10
C LYS A 105 1.33 12.23 1.84
N ARG A 106 1.32 12.63 0.57
CA ARG A 106 1.04 14.01 0.16
C ARG A 106 -0.39 14.46 0.39
N THR A 107 -1.32 13.56 0.68
CA THR A 107 -2.67 13.95 1.12
C THR A 107 -2.69 14.64 2.47
N GLY A 108 -1.59 14.59 3.24
CA GLY A 108 -1.49 15.16 4.59
C GLY A 108 -1.82 14.16 5.70
N PHE A 109 -1.99 12.88 5.37
CA PHE A 109 -2.22 11.81 6.33
C PHE A 109 -1.05 10.81 6.38
N ASP A 110 -0.79 10.28 7.57
CA ASP A 110 0.19 9.20 7.77
C ASP A 110 -0.47 7.82 7.66
N VAL A 111 -1.73 7.75 8.05
CA VAL A 111 -2.54 6.54 8.10
C VAL A 111 -3.94 6.83 7.56
N LEU A 112 -4.46 5.89 6.76
CA LEU A 112 -5.89 5.78 6.44
C LEU A 112 -6.43 4.56 7.17
N PHE A 113 -7.48 4.76 7.96
CA PHE A 113 -8.14 3.73 8.73
C PHE A 113 -9.59 3.59 8.25
N LEU A 114 -9.95 2.43 7.74
CA LEU A 114 -11.27 2.16 7.18
C LEU A 114 -11.94 1.02 7.96
N GLU A 115 -13.18 1.25 8.34
CA GLU A 115 -14.01 0.28 9.05
C GLU A 115 -15.41 0.19 8.45
N GLY A 116 -16.24 -0.69 9.00
CA GLY A 116 -17.58 -0.91 8.46
C GLY A 116 -17.59 -1.57 7.09
N ALA A 117 -18.71 -1.47 6.39
CA ALA A 117 -18.90 -1.85 4.99
C ALA A 117 -20.00 -0.97 4.36
N ALA A 118 -19.76 -0.48 3.17
CA ALA A 118 -20.74 0.31 2.42
C ALA A 118 -21.92 -0.57 1.97
N SER A 119 -23.10 0.01 1.88
CA SER A 119 -24.31 -0.69 1.41
C SER A 119 -24.29 -0.99 -0.10
N LYS A 120 -23.47 -0.27 -0.85
CA LYS A 120 -23.26 -0.40 -2.30
C LYS A 120 -21.79 -0.12 -2.65
N PRO A 121 -21.33 -0.50 -3.84
CA PRO A 121 -19.97 -0.22 -4.28
C PRO A 121 -19.61 1.26 -4.17
N CYS A 122 -18.46 1.54 -3.54
CA CYS A 122 -17.93 2.89 -3.38
C CYS A 122 -16.42 2.94 -3.63
N TYR A 123 -15.89 4.13 -3.79
CA TYR A 123 -14.48 4.41 -3.70
C TYR A 123 -14.21 5.61 -2.79
N LEU A 124 -13.06 5.60 -2.14
CA LEU A 124 -12.61 6.72 -1.31
C LEU A 124 -11.77 7.66 -2.16
N TRP A 125 -12.17 8.93 -2.24
CA TRP A 125 -11.37 10.01 -2.83
C TRP A 125 -10.75 10.84 -1.71
N VAL A 126 -9.42 10.98 -1.71
CA VAL A 126 -8.65 11.78 -0.74
C VAL A 126 -7.84 12.82 -1.48
N ASP A 127 -8.09 14.09 -1.20
CA ASP A 127 -7.44 15.22 -1.85
C ASP A 127 -7.10 16.33 -0.84
N ASP A 128 -5.81 16.65 -0.73
CA ASP A 128 -5.28 17.75 0.08
C ASP A 128 -5.95 17.93 1.46
N GLY A 129 -5.97 16.87 2.26
CA GLY A 129 -6.47 16.86 3.63
C GLY A 129 -7.99 16.68 3.76
N THR A 130 -8.69 16.50 2.65
CA THR A 130 -10.13 16.18 2.62
C THR A 130 -10.36 14.79 2.07
N ALA A 131 -11.49 14.17 2.42
CA ALA A 131 -11.86 12.87 1.88
C ALA A 131 -13.36 12.72 1.78
N GLU A 132 -13.81 11.95 0.78
CA GLU A 132 -15.22 11.64 0.57
C GLU A 132 -15.40 10.24 -0.04
N LEU A 133 -16.51 9.60 0.27
CA LEU A 133 -16.95 8.38 -0.39
C LEU A 133 -17.80 8.72 -1.60
N ARG A 134 -17.45 8.13 -2.74
CA ARG A 134 -18.13 8.29 -4.02
C ARG A 134 -18.66 6.96 -4.53
N ASP A 135 -19.73 6.98 -5.31
CA ASP A 135 -20.32 5.80 -5.92
C ASP A 135 -19.36 5.13 -6.91
N ALA A 136 -19.24 3.81 -6.82
CA ALA A 136 -18.40 2.99 -7.71
C ALA A 136 -19.22 1.89 -8.42
N SER A 137 -20.55 2.01 -8.47
CA SER A 137 -21.44 0.98 -9.05
C SER A 137 -21.09 0.68 -10.51
N GLU A 138 -20.75 1.70 -11.29
CA GLU A 138 -20.33 1.57 -12.69
C GLU A 138 -18.91 1.00 -12.88
N LEU A 139 -18.14 0.93 -11.80
CA LEU A 139 -16.78 0.39 -11.79
C LEU A 139 -16.74 -1.08 -11.33
N TRP A 140 -17.84 -1.56 -10.71
CA TRP A 140 -17.91 -2.92 -10.19
C TRP A 140 -17.99 -3.92 -11.34
N GLY A 141 -17.14 -4.94 -11.29
CA GLY A 141 -16.96 -5.91 -12.37
C GLY A 141 -15.86 -5.57 -13.38
N LEU A 142 -15.38 -4.32 -13.39
CA LEU A 142 -14.25 -3.93 -14.24
C LEU A 142 -12.93 -4.48 -13.67
N ASP A 143 -11.99 -4.77 -14.56
CA ASP A 143 -10.63 -5.09 -14.17
C ASP A 143 -9.89 -3.89 -13.57
N THR A 144 -8.68 -4.10 -13.08
CA THR A 144 -7.92 -3.06 -12.37
C THR A 144 -7.39 -1.97 -13.30
N HIS A 145 -7.13 -2.27 -14.57
CA HIS A 145 -6.68 -1.29 -15.57
C HIS A 145 -7.82 -0.36 -15.93
N GLN A 146 -8.97 -0.92 -16.35
CA GLN A 146 -10.17 -0.16 -16.66
C GLN A 146 -10.65 0.69 -15.47
N THR A 147 -10.61 0.13 -14.27
CA THR A 147 -10.94 0.85 -13.03
C THR A 147 -10.03 2.05 -12.82
N THR A 148 -8.72 1.86 -12.98
CA THR A 148 -7.74 2.93 -12.79
C THR A 148 -7.91 4.04 -13.82
N GLU A 149 -8.06 3.70 -15.09
CA GLU A 149 -8.28 4.67 -16.19
C GLU A 149 -9.52 5.52 -15.93
N ARG A 150 -10.67 4.90 -15.64
CA ARG A 150 -11.92 5.62 -15.37
C ARG A 150 -11.83 6.51 -14.13
N LEU A 151 -11.15 6.04 -13.07
CA LEU A 151 -10.98 6.85 -11.86
C LEU A 151 -10.06 8.05 -12.08
N LEU A 152 -9.00 7.91 -12.87
CA LEU A 152 -8.15 9.05 -13.24
C LEU A 152 -8.91 10.08 -14.08
N GLU A 153 -9.77 9.64 -15.01
CA GLU A 153 -10.66 10.52 -15.79
C GLU A 153 -11.69 11.23 -14.89
N ALA A 154 -12.29 10.50 -13.93
CA ALA A 154 -13.32 11.03 -13.05
C ALA A 154 -12.80 11.94 -11.92
N THR A 155 -11.51 11.87 -11.62
CA THR A 155 -10.88 12.64 -10.52
C THR A 155 -9.78 13.56 -11.04
N SER A 156 -8.59 13.04 -11.25
CA SER A 156 -7.45 13.82 -11.75
C SER A 156 -6.41 12.91 -12.41
N PRO A 157 -5.83 13.32 -13.56
CA PRO A 157 -4.71 12.60 -14.17
C PRO A 157 -3.45 12.51 -13.30
N GLN A 158 -3.33 13.37 -12.28
CA GLN A 158 -2.21 13.38 -11.33
C GLN A 158 -2.47 12.50 -10.11
N ALA A 159 -3.68 12.03 -9.91
CA ALA A 159 -4.03 11.13 -8.81
C ALA A 159 -3.34 9.78 -8.93
N SER A 160 -3.27 9.06 -7.83
CA SER A 160 -2.84 7.66 -7.80
C SER A 160 -3.99 6.79 -7.27
N VAL A 161 -4.16 5.63 -7.87
CA VAL A 161 -5.27 4.72 -7.60
C VAL A 161 -4.75 3.42 -7.00
N ALA A 162 -5.38 2.94 -5.94
CA ALA A 162 -5.27 1.57 -5.45
C ALA A 162 -6.65 0.92 -5.52
N CYS A 163 -6.81 -0.18 -6.25
CA CYS A 163 -8.11 -0.77 -6.53
C CYS A 163 -8.09 -2.31 -6.50
N ILE A 164 -9.30 -2.88 -6.47
CA ILE A 164 -9.51 -4.32 -6.64
C ILE A 164 -10.16 -4.60 -7.99
N GLY A 165 -9.85 -5.78 -8.52
CA GLY A 165 -10.54 -6.36 -9.67
C GLY A 165 -11.63 -7.36 -9.25
N PRO A 166 -12.24 -8.08 -10.22
CA PRO A 166 -13.32 -9.04 -9.99
C PRO A 166 -12.99 -10.13 -8.97
N ALA A 167 -11.71 -10.47 -8.79
CA ALA A 167 -11.29 -11.45 -7.77
C ALA A 167 -11.61 -10.96 -6.34
N GLY A 168 -11.29 -9.70 -6.02
CA GLY A 168 -11.62 -9.11 -4.72
C GLY A 168 -13.13 -8.97 -4.52
N GLU A 169 -13.84 -8.52 -5.53
CA GLU A 169 -15.31 -8.36 -5.52
C GLU A 169 -16.05 -9.68 -5.28
N ARG A 170 -15.51 -10.80 -5.78
CA ARG A 170 -16.09 -12.14 -5.66
C ARG A 170 -15.57 -12.94 -4.48
N GLY A 171 -14.83 -12.31 -3.57
CA GLY A 171 -14.38 -12.93 -2.33
C GLY A 171 -13.27 -13.97 -2.50
N VAL A 172 -12.43 -13.86 -3.52
CA VAL A 172 -11.25 -14.72 -3.65
C VAL A 172 -10.28 -14.42 -2.51
N LEU A 173 -10.02 -15.40 -1.64
CA LEU A 173 -9.34 -15.21 -0.35
C LEU A 173 -7.91 -14.66 -0.45
N TYR A 174 -7.26 -14.79 -1.60
CA TYR A 174 -5.92 -14.27 -1.86
C TYR A 174 -5.91 -13.09 -2.84
N ALA A 175 -7.06 -12.47 -3.10
CA ALA A 175 -7.15 -11.31 -3.97
C ALA A 175 -6.26 -10.17 -3.50
N SER A 176 -5.53 -9.56 -4.43
CA SER A 176 -4.60 -8.45 -4.18
C SER A 176 -5.28 -7.10 -4.34
N VAL A 177 -4.63 -6.07 -3.80
CA VAL A 177 -4.89 -4.67 -4.13
C VAL A 177 -3.84 -4.21 -5.12
N MET A 178 -4.28 -3.73 -6.28
CA MET A 178 -3.40 -3.27 -7.35
C MET A 178 -3.28 -1.74 -7.33
N ASN A 179 -2.09 -1.22 -7.52
CA ASN A 179 -1.90 0.21 -7.76
C ASN A 179 -1.02 0.45 -8.99
N GLU A 180 -1.29 1.55 -9.70
CA GLU A 180 -0.54 1.96 -10.89
C GLU A 180 -0.43 0.86 -11.96
N MET A 181 -1.54 0.18 -12.24
CA MET A 181 -1.67 -0.88 -13.25
C MET A 181 -0.95 -2.19 -12.89
N ASP A 182 0.31 -2.13 -12.45
CA ASP A 182 1.23 -3.28 -12.36
C ASP A 182 1.84 -3.53 -10.96
N ARG A 183 1.50 -2.70 -9.97
CA ARG A 183 1.99 -2.85 -8.58
C ARG A 183 0.94 -3.54 -7.72
N ALA A 184 1.37 -4.48 -6.90
CA ALA A 184 0.45 -5.28 -6.08
C ALA A 184 0.84 -5.31 -4.60
N ALA A 185 -0.11 -4.99 -3.72
CA ALA A 185 -0.12 -5.48 -2.35
C ALA A 185 -0.77 -6.88 -2.39
N GLY A 186 0.05 -7.86 -2.72
CA GLY A 186 -0.39 -9.13 -3.30
C GLY A 186 -0.62 -10.27 -2.31
N ARG A 187 -0.23 -10.14 -1.03
CA ARG A 187 -0.28 -11.26 -0.08
C ARG A 187 -1.49 -11.19 0.84
N GLY A 188 -1.98 -12.36 1.27
CA GLY A 188 -2.91 -12.56 2.38
C GLY A 188 -4.34 -12.08 2.18
N GLY A 189 -4.72 -11.59 0.98
CA GLY A 189 -6.12 -11.33 0.64
C GLY A 189 -6.65 -9.95 1.04
N ALA A 190 -5.81 -8.91 1.07
CA ALA A 190 -6.27 -7.53 1.32
C ALA A 190 -7.36 -7.09 0.33
N GLY A 191 -7.29 -7.52 -0.93
CA GLY A 191 -8.31 -7.24 -1.93
C GLY A 191 -9.66 -7.91 -1.64
N CYS A 192 -9.65 -9.09 -1.04
CA CYS A 192 -10.87 -9.76 -0.57
C CYS A 192 -11.53 -8.96 0.57
N VAL A 193 -10.73 -8.41 1.50
CA VAL A 193 -11.24 -7.53 2.57
C VAL A 193 -11.84 -6.24 1.99
N MET A 194 -11.20 -5.62 1.00
CA MET A 194 -11.80 -4.47 0.30
C MET A 194 -13.14 -4.84 -0.34
N GLY A 195 -13.21 -5.99 -1.02
CA GLY A 195 -14.45 -6.50 -1.64
C GLY A 195 -15.57 -6.71 -0.62
N SER A 196 -15.27 -7.34 0.53
CA SER A 196 -16.26 -7.55 1.61
C SER A 196 -16.81 -6.25 2.21
N LYS A 197 -16.09 -5.15 2.03
CA LYS A 197 -16.48 -3.80 2.45
C LYS A 197 -17.18 -3.00 1.34
N ASN A 198 -17.42 -3.59 0.17
CA ASN A 198 -17.88 -2.89 -1.04
C ASN A 198 -16.98 -1.70 -1.45
N LEU A 199 -15.70 -1.74 -1.08
CA LEU A 199 -14.72 -0.71 -1.40
C LEU A 199 -13.96 -1.11 -2.68
N LYS A 200 -14.29 -0.45 -3.79
CA LYS A 200 -13.69 -0.73 -5.11
C LYS A 200 -12.28 -0.18 -5.22
N ALA A 201 -12.07 1.04 -4.70
CA ALA A 201 -10.80 1.73 -4.84
C ALA A 201 -10.56 2.78 -3.74
N ILE A 202 -9.30 3.16 -3.61
CA ILE A 202 -8.84 4.34 -2.88
C ILE A 202 -8.06 5.18 -3.88
N VAL A 203 -8.48 6.43 -4.08
CA VAL A 203 -7.86 7.38 -4.99
C VAL A 203 -7.28 8.52 -4.16
N VAL A 204 -6.03 8.84 -4.38
CA VAL A 204 -5.29 9.79 -3.55
C VAL A 204 -4.57 10.83 -4.41
N GLN A 205 -4.67 12.08 -4.01
CA GLN A 205 -3.91 13.20 -4.56
C GLN A 205 -3.56 14.15 -3.42
N GLY A 206 -2.44 14.84 -3.52
CA GLY A 206 -2.09 15.84 -2.53
C GLY A 206 -0.82 16.60 -2.84
N SER A 207 -0.69 17.74 -2.22
CA SER A 207 0.42 18.69 -2.39
C SER A 207 1.26 18.87 -1.11
N TYR A 208 0.85 18.27 0.02
CA TYR A 208 1.58 18.38 1.29
C TYR A 208 3.01 17.83 1.16
N LYS A 209 3.93 18.54 1.77
CA LYS A 209 5.35 18.15 1.81
C LYS A 209 5.67 17.51 3.15
N THR A 210 6.36 16.39 3.12
CA THR A 210 6.89 15.75 4.33
C THR A 210 8.00 16.63 4.89
N ALA A 211 7.83 17.13 6.12
CA ALA A 211 8.83 17.93 6.81
C ALA A 211 10.09 17.08 7.11
N VAL A 212 11.24 17.73 7.06
CA VAL A 212 12.54 17.14 7.40
C VAL A 212 13.14 17.97 8.54
N ALA A 213 13.49 17.32 9.66
CA ALA A 213 13.96 18.01 10.87
C ALA A 213 15.32 18.67 10.68
N ASP A 214 16.25 17.96 10.04
CA ASP A 214 17.58 18.46 9.65
C ASP A 214 17.71 18.40 8.12
N ALA A 215 17.40 19.52 7.46
CA ALA A 215 17.38 19.58 6.01
C ALA A 215 18.78 19.43 5.38
N GLU A 216 19.82 19.96 6.02
CA GLU A 216 21.21 19.94 5.50
C GLU A 216 21.78 18.52 5.63
N GLY A 217 21.74 17.94 6.82
CA GLY A 217 22.18 16.55 7.04
C GLY A 217 21.41 15.55 6.23
N PHE A 218 20.09 15.76 6.03
CA PHE A 218 19.29 14.89 5.17
C PHE A 218 19.71 14.96 3.70
N GLN A 219 20.02 16.14 3.16
CA GLN A 219 20.48 16.28 1.78
C GLN A 219 21.86 15.63 1.58
N GLU A 220 22.77 15.74 2.54
CA GLU A 220 24.06 15.08 2.51
C GLU A 220 23.90 13.55 2.52
N ALA A 221 23.12 13.02 3.44
CA ALA A 221 22.83 11.58 3.52
C ALA A 221 22.14 11.07 2.24
N ARG A 222 21.19 11.82 1.68
CA ARG A 222 20.52 11.51 0.42
C ARG A 222 21.50 11.46 -0.75
N LYS A 223 22.41 12.44 -0.86
CA LYS A 223 23.45 12.48 -1.90
C LYS A 223 24.35 11.25 -1.79
N THR A 224 24.80 10.94 -0.59
CA THR A 224 25.63 9.75 -0.33
C THR A 224 24.92 8.47 -0.75
N ALA A 225 23.66 8.28 -0.34
CA ALA A 225 22.87 7.11 -0.72
C ALA A 225 22.70 6.99 -2.26
N LEU A 226 22.37 8.09 -2.94
CA LEU A 226 22.23 8.10 -4.40
C LEU A 226 23.54 7.77 -5.11
N THR A 227 24.69 8.28 -4.62
CA THR A 227 26.02 7.94 -5.14
C THR A 227 26.29 6.43 -4.98
N MET A 228 26.08 5.88 -3.80
CA MET A 228 26.25 4.43 -3.56
C MET A 228 25.38 3.58 -4.49
N ILE A 229 24.12 3.94 -4.68
CA ILE A 229 23.19 3.23 -5.59
C ILE A 229 23.66 3.32 -7.04
N SER A 230 24.14 4.49 -7.48
CA SER A 230 24.60 4.72 -8.86
C SER A 230 25.94 4.08 -9.19
N GLU A 231 26.78 3.80 -8.20
CA GLU A 231 28.12 3.23 -8.36
C GLU A 231 28.16 1.71 -8.16
N ALA A 232 27.27 1.15 -7.35
CA ALA A 232 27.24 -0.29 -7.09
C ALA A 232 26.89 -1.07 -8.37
N PRO A 233 27.70 -2.05 -8.78
CA PRO A 233 27.52 -2.77 -10.07
C PRO A 233 26.13 -3.40 -10.23
N LEU A 234 25.59 -3.95 -9.14
CA LEU A 234 24.27 -4.60 -9.17
C LEU A 234 23.14 -3.60 -9.47
N THR A 235 23.13 -2.45 -8.81
CA THR A 235 22.08 -1.43 -8.98
C THR A 235 22.29 -0.58 -10.22
N LYS A 236 23.55 -0.31 -10.58
CA LYS A 236 23.92 0.50 -11.73
C LYS A 236 23.55 -0.17 -13.06
N ASN A 237 23.83 -1.46 -13.19
CA ASN A 237 23.73 -2.20 -14.43
C ASN A 237 22.59 -3.23 -14.38
N ALA A 238 22.78 -4.31 -13.61
CA ALA A 238 21.96 -5.50 -13.70
C ALA A 238 20.50 -5.29 -13.29
N LEU A 239 20.25 -4.69 -12.11
CA LEU A 239 18.88 -4.42 -11.66
C LEU A 239 18.16 -3.34 -12.50
N LYS A 240 18.92 -2.41 -13.07
CA LYS A 240 18.36 -1.37 -13.94
C LYS A 240 17.88 -1.95 -15.26
N GLU A 241 18.61 -2.92 -15.82
CA GLU A 241 18.35 -3.51 -17.14
C GLU A 241 17.38 -4.68 -17.06
N TYR A 242 17.59 -5.61 -16.11
CA TYR A 242 16.86 -6.86 -16.01
C TYR A 242 15.87 -6.91 -14.84
N GLY A 243 15.89 -5.92 -13.95
CA GLY A 243 15.09 -5.98 -12.71
C GLY A 243 15.44 -7.20 -11.88
N THR A 244 14.43 -7.81 -11.25
CA THR A 244 14.63 -8.99 -10.40
C THR A 244 15.00 -10.26 -11.22
N ALA A 245 14.77 -10.29 -12.53
CA ALA A 245 15.15 -11.41 -13.38
C ALA A 245 16.65 -11.70 -13.36
N VAL A 246 17.49 -10.70 -13.05
CA VAL A 246 18.95 -10.88 -12.85
C VAL A 246 19.30 -11.98 -11.83
N LEU A 247 18.37 -12.31 -10.94
CA LEU A 247 18.61 -13.31 -9.89
C LEU A 247 18.25 -14.74 -10.32
N VAL A 248 17.64 -14.96 -11.49
CA VAL A 248 17.15 -16.27 -11.93
C VAL A 248 18.28 -17.31 -11.89
N ASN A 249 19.39 -17.06 -12.56
CA ASN A 249 20.48 -18.03 -12.65
C ASN A 249 21.15 -18.30 -11.30
N ILE A 250 21.37 -17.26 -10.48
CA ILE A 250 21.99 -17.45 -9.17
C ILE A 250 21.05 -18.24 -8.22
N ILE A 251 19.74 -17.96 -8.23
CA ILE A 251 18.78 -18.67 -7.41
C ILE A 251 18.63 -20.12 -7.90
N ASN A 252 18.69 -20.34 -9.22
CA ASN A 252 18.67 -21.67 -9.81
C ASN A 252 19.87 -22.52 -9.41
N GLN A 253 21.08 -21.93 -9.42
CA GLN A 253 22.32 -22.61 -8.97
C GLN A 253 22.25 -23.04 -7.50
N PHE A 254 21.54 -22.28 -6.66
CA PHE A 254 21.31 -22.67 -5.26
C PHE A 254 20.21 -23.71 -5.09
N GLY A 255 19.54 -24.19 -6.17
CA GLY A 255 18.43 -25.09 -6.07
C GLY A 255 17.20 -24.47 -5.40
N ALA A 256 17.04 -23.16 -5.48
CA ALA A 256 15.98 -22.39 -4.80
C ALA A 256 15.03 -21.69 -5.76
N LEU A 257 15.13 -21.95 -7.08
CA LEU A 257 14.20 -21.41 -8.07
C LEU A 257 12.91 -22.26 -8.09
N PRO A 258 11.78 -21.72 -7.60
CA PRO A 258 10.52 -22.47 -7.57
C PRO A 258 10.10 -22.89 -8.98
N THR A 259 10.04 -24.20 -9.19
CA THR A 259 9.72 -24.82 -10.48
C THR A 259 8.60 -25.82 -10.31
N ARG A 260 7.73 -25.99 -11.32
CA ARG A 260 6.58 -26.89 -11.29
C ARG A 260 5.70 -26.69 -10.04
N ASN A 261 5.30 -25.45 -9.79
CA ASN A 261 4.48 -25.06 -8.64
C ASN A 261 5.11 -25.47 -7.29
N PHE A 262 6.38 -25.10 -7.08
CA PHE A 262 7.19 -25.40 -5.87
C PHE A 262 7.49 -26.89 -5.60
N GLN A 263 7.26 -27.77 -6.59
CA GLN A 263 7.62 -29.20 -6.46
C GLN A 263 9.12 -29.43 -6.67
N GLU A 264 9.78 -28.50 -7.38
CA GLU A 264 11.21 -28.54 -7.66
C GLU A 264 11.83 -27.18 -7.37
N GLY A 265 13.11 -27.15 -7.04
CA GLY A 265 13.89 -25.94 -6.80
C GLY A 265 14.84 -25.59 -7.95
N TYR A 266 14.84 -26.36 -9.02
CA TYR A 266 15.75 -26.22 -10.15
C TYR A 266 14.97 -26.21 -11.48
N PHE A 267 15.27 -25.22 -12.31
CA PHE A 267 14.71 -25.05 -13.66
C PHE A 267 15.83 -25.33 -14.70
N PRO A 268 15.73 -26.40 -15.51
CA PRO A 268 16.78 -26.79 -16.45
C PRO A 268 17.11 -25.72 -17.49
N ASP A 269 16.14 -24.95 -17.92
CA ASP A 269 16.26 -23.96 -19.00
C ASP A 269 16.43 -22.54 -18.47
N ALA A 270 16.91 -22.36 -17.24
CA ALA A 270 17.06 -21.03 -16.61
C ALA A 270 17.95 -20.07 -17.40
N ASP A 271 18.94 -20.60 -18.16
CA ASP A 271 19.83 -19.78 -18.99
C ASP A 271 19.11 -19.16 -20.22
N SER A 272 17.89 -19.61 -20.52
CA SER A 272 17.09 -19.10 -21.63
C SER A 272 16.12 -17.98 -21.23
N VAL A 273 16.08 -17.64 -19.94
CA VAL A 273 15.22 -16.61 -19.34
C VAL A 273 16.03 -15.30 -19.04
#